data_1d78bbf3076d87d6e82dfaf7c25ed86c
#
_entry.id   1d78bbf3076d87d6e82dfaf7c25ed86c
#
_cell.length_a   1.000
_cell.length_b   1.000
_cell.length_c   1.000
_cell.angle_alpha   90.00
_cell.angle_beta   90.00
_cell.angle_gamma   90.00
#
_symmetry.space_group_name_H-M   'P 1'
#
loop_
_entity.id
_entity.type
_entity.pdbx_description
1 polymer ?
#
loop_
_entity_poly.entity_id
_entity_poly.type
_entity_poly.pdbx_seq_one_letter_code
_entity_poly.pdbx_strand_id
1 'polypeptide(L)'
;MLHRQEAAGLVVITQPTHAWVAGCLARAWGNDYFGFFAPKEEVCLGAEQHDIGWLLWERTPTLNPKTGYPHNFMEVPTQVHVDIWSNAKHLALPFGRYAALLVSLHGTGLYERFRSWQNSPQSSQEAVQEFLAQ
;
A
#
# COMPACT_ATOMS: atom_id res chain seq x y z
N MET A 1 -3.59 -1.81 -7.84
CA MET A 1 -3.27 -3.06 -8.60
C MET A 1 -1.90 -2.96 -9.26
N LEU A 2 -1.16 -4.05 -9.34
CA LEU A 2 0.05 -4.21 -10.16
C LEU A 2 -0.32 -4.84 -11.48
N HIS A 3 0.27 -4.35 -12.57
CA HIS A 3 0.01 -4.86 -13.92
C HIS A 3 1.26 -5.48 -14.53
N ARG A 4 1.10 -6.61 -15.20
CA ARG A 4 2.13 -7.24 -16.03
C ARG A 4 1.52 -7.63 -17.36
N GLN A 5 2.04 -7.04 -18.45
CA GLN A 5 1.61 -7.39 -19.80
C GLN A 5 2.26 -8.70 -20.23
N GLU A 6 1.46 -9.64 -20.73
CA GLU A 6 1.90 -10.91 -21.31
C GLU A 6 1.32 -11.10 -22.70
N ALA A 7 1.83 -12.08 -23.46
CA ALA A 7 1.34 -12.37 -24.80
C ALA A 7 -0.15 -12.76 -24.83
N ALA A 8 -0.64 -13.39 -23.77
CA ALA A 8 -2.02 -13.83 -23.64
C ALA A 8 -2.98 -12.77 -23.07
N GLY A 9 -2.46 -11.60 -22.62
CA GLY A 9 -3.27 -10.53 -22.03
C GLY A 9 -2.59 -9.83 -20.85
N LEU A 10 -3.39 -9.12 -20.06
CA LEU A 10 -2.93 -8.39 -18.88
C LEU A 10 -3.10 -9.25 -17.61
N VAL A 11 -1.99 -9.53 -16.93
CA VAL A 11 -2.02 -10.09 -15.58
C VAL A 11 -2.19 -8.94 -14.59
N VAL A 12 -3.22 -9.04 -13.75
CA VAL A 12 -3.52 -8.06 -12.71
C VAL A 12 -3.33 -8.72 -11.35
N ILE A 13 -2.47 -8.11 -10.51
CA ILE A 13 -2.21 -8.55 -9.14
C ILE A 13 -2.77 -7.48 -8.20
N THR A 14 -3.63 -7.86 -7.28
CA THR A 14 -4.19 -6.93 -6.28
C THR A 14 -3.12 -6.54 -5.25
N GLN A 15 -3.22 -5.33 -4.69
CA GLN A 15 -2.31 -4.89 -3.64
C GLN A 15 -2.40 -5.76 -2.36
N PRO A 16 -3.58 -6.18 -1.89
CA PRO A 16 -3.64 -7.15 -0.79
C PRO A 16 -2.96 -8.50 -1.11
N THR A 17 -3.03 -9.00 -2.35
CA THR A 17 -2.31 -10.22 -2.73
C THR A 17 -0.79 -10.00 -2.74
N HIS A 18 -0.33 -8.84 -3.23
CA HIS A 18 1.06 -8.44 -3.16
C HIS A 18 1.54 -8.37 -1.69
N ALA A 19 0.76 -7.75 -0.82
CA ALA A 19 1.07 -7.65 0.61
C ALA A 19 1.13 -9.02 1.30
N TRP A 20 0.24 -9.95 0.95
CA TRP A 20 0.29 -11.32 1.45
C TRP A 20 1.63 -12.00 1.10
N VAL A 21 2.14 -11.82 -0.13
CA VAL A 21 3.46 -12.34 -0.53
C VAL A 21 4.56 -11.69 0.30
N ALA A 22 4.49 -10.38 0.58
CA ALA A 22 5.45 -9.70 1.45
C ALA A 22 5.43 -10.29 2.88
N GLY A 23 4.27 -10.63 3.42
CA GLY A 23 4.13 -11.35 4.69
C GLY A 23 4.78 -12.74 4.67
N CYS A 24 4.63 -13.50 3.57
CA CYS A 24 5.31 -14.79 3.40
C CYS A 24 6.83 -14.63 3.41
N LEU A 25 7.35 -13.63 2.70
CA LEU A 25 8.79 -13.31 2.66
C LEU A 25 9.30 -12.88 4.04
N ALA A 26 8.54 -12.04 4.76
CA ALA A 26 8.91 -11.62 6.11
C ALA A 26 8.99 -12.81 7.08
N ARG A 27 8.06 -13.77 7.00
CA ARG A 27 8.11 -14.98 7.85
C ARG A 27 9.31 -15.87 7.55
N ALA A 28 9.77 -15.91 6.29
CA ALA A 28 10.95 -16.64 5.86
C ALA A 28 12.25 -15.88 6.10
N TRP A 29 12.18 -14.61 6.49
CA TRP A 29 13.36 -13.78 6.70
C TRP A 29 14.08 -14.13 8.01
N GLY A 30 15.41 -14.04 7.94
CA GLY A 30 16.31 -14.21 9.06
C GLY A 30 17.16 -15.45 8.95
N ASN A 31 18.44 -15.31 9.28
CA ASN A 31 19.42 -16.37 9.39
C ASN A 31 20.60 -15.88 10.25
N ASP A 32 21.58 -16.73 10.49
CA ASP A 32 22.75 -16.41 11.32
C ASP A 32 23.60 -15.25 10.77
N TYR A 33 23.50 -14.96 9.47
CA TYR A 33 24.21 -13.87 8.83
C TYR A 33 23.50 -12.51 8.91
N PHE A 34 22.18 -12.50 8.63
CA PHE A 34 21.37 -11.27 8.62
C PHE A 34 20.65 -11.00 9.96
N GLY A 35 20.68 -11.97 10.86
CA GLY A 35 19.95 -11.90 12.12
C GLY A 35 18.45 -12.05 11.95
N PHE A 36 17.74 -11.76 13.03
CA PHE A 36 16.29 -11.87 13.13
C PHE A 36 15.72 -10.54 13.63
N PHE A 37 14.50 -10.23 13.23
CA PHE A 37 13.79 -9.06 13.73
C PHE A 37 12.78 -9.44 14.83
N ALA A 38 12.45 -8.48 15.67
CA ALA A 38 11.47 -8.61 16.73
C ALA A 38 10.63 -7.31 16.85
N PRO A 39 9.36 -7.41 17.25
CA PRO A 39 8.57 -8.63 17.48
C PRO A 39 8.20 -9.32 16.16
N LYS A 40 8.41 -10.65 16.08
CA LYS A 40 8.34 -11.35 14.77
C LYS A 40 6.93 -11.36 14.18
N GLU A 41 5.95 -11.81 14.96
CA GLU A 41 4.58 -12.00 14.44
C GLU A 41 3.93 -10.67 14.05
N GLU A 42 4.08 -9.64 14.86
CA GLU A 42 3.51 -8.32 14.60
C GLU A 42 4.13 -7.65 13.38
N VAL A 43 5.43 -7.82 13.17
CA VAL A 43 6.12 -7.30 11.97
C VAL A 43 5.69 -8.09 10.73
N CYS A 44 5.56 -9.43 10.83
CA CYS A 44 5.04 -10.25 9.74
C CYS A 44 3.60 -9.86 9.37
N LEU A 45 2.73 -9.62 10.37
CA LEU A 45 1.37 -9.14 10.16
C LEU A 45 1.37 -7.74 9.53
N GLY A 46 2.24 -6.84 9.99
CA GLY A 46 2.42 -5.52 9.37
C GLY A 46 2.81 -5.62 7.90
N ALA A 47 3.75 -6.50 7.57
CA ALA A 47 4.18 -6.75 6.19
C ALA A 47 3.06 -7.37 5.35
N GLU A 48 2.27 -8.30 5.91
CA GLU A 48 1.15 -8.94 5.23
C GLU A 48 -0.02 -8.00 4.97
N GLN A 49 -0.20 -6.99 5.81
CA GLN A 49 -1.33 -6.06 5.77
C GLN A 49 -0.93 -4.65 5.28
N HIS A 50 0.33 -4.42 4.87
CA HIS A 50 0.81 -3.06 4.58
C HIS A 50 -0.03 -2.32 3.52
N ASP A 51 -0.63 -3.05 2.59
CA ASP A 51 -1.47 -2.53 1.51
C ASP A 51 -2.98 -2.78 1.71
N ILE A 52 -3.43 -3.11 2.94
CA ILE A 52 -4.84 -3.43 3.21
C ILE A 52 -5.81 -2.29 2.84
N GLY A 53 -5.35 -1.04 2.87
CA GLY A 53 -6.14 0.13 2.48
C GLY A 53 -6.68 0.04 1.05
N TRP A 54 -5.99 -0.65 0.16
CA TRP A 54 -6.39 -0.86 -1.22
C TRP A 54 -7.62 -1.76 -1.39
N LEU A 55 -7.94 -2.60 -0.39
CA LEU A 55 -9.02 -3.59 -0.47
C LEU A 55 -10.35 -2.97 -0.88
N LEU A 56 -10.71 -1.82 -0.29
CA LEU A 56 -11.99 -1.17 -0.58
C LEU A 56 -12.04 -0.62 -2.01
N TRP A 57 -10.97 0.02 -2.46
CA TRP A 57 -10.90 0.56 -3.82
C TRP A 57 -10.84 -0.56 -4.89
N GLU A 58 -10.11 -1.64 -4.63
CA GLU A 58 -9.95 -2.74 -5.59
C GLU A 58 -11.19 -3.63 -5.74
N ARG A 59 -12.18 -3.51 -4.87
CA ARG A 59 -13.51 -4.15 -5.06
C ARG A 59 -14.31 -3.54 -6.22
N THR A 60 -14.13 -2.25 -6.48
CA THR A 60 -14.80 -1.50 -7.56
C THR A 60 -13.81 -0.51 -8.18
N PRO A 61 -12.75 -1.00 -8.85
CA PRO A 61 -11.69 -0.13 -9.32
C PRO A 61 -12.18 0.77 -10.47
N THR A 62 -11.65 1.99 -10.52
CA THR A 62 -11.87 2.86 -11.68
C THR A 62 -11.09 2.35 -12.88
N LEU A 63 -11.64 2.54 -14.07
CA LEU A 63 -11.01 2.13 -15.33
C LEU A 63 -10.25 3.29 -15.96
N ASN A 64 -9.09 2.99 -16.50
CA ASN A 64 -8.33 3.93 -17.33
C ASN A 64 -9.06 4.08 -18.69
N PRO A 65 -9.55 5.28 -19.04
CA PRO A 65 -10.36 5.48 -20.24
C PRO A 65 -9.59 5.27 -21.55
N LYS A 66 -8.25 5.28 -21.50
CA LYS A 66 -7.41 5.05 -22.69
C LYS A 66 -7.20 3.56 -22.98
N THR A 67 -7.21 2.72 -21.96
CA THR A 67 -6.89 1.30 -22.10
C THR A 67 -8.09 0.39 -21.86
N GLY A 68 -9.12 0.87 -21.16
CA GLY A 68 -10.27 0.08 -20.71
C GLY A 68 -9.92 -0.87 -19.55
N TYR A 69 -8.68 -0.91 -19.08
CA TYR A 69 -8.25 -1.71 -17.95
C TYR A 69 -8.42 -0.95 -16.61
N PRO A 70 -8.50 -1.66 -15.47
CA PRO A 70 -8.41 -1.00 -14.16
C PRO A 70 -7.14 -0.15 -14.07
N HIS A 71 -7.21 0.99 -13.36
CA HIS A 71 -5.99 1.76 -13.10
C HIS A 71 -4.98 0.92 -12.30
N ASN A 72 -3.71 0.99 -12.69
CA ASN A 72 -2.65 0.49 -11.81
C ASN A 72 -2.46 1.46 -10.64
N PHE A 73 -1.72 1.04 -9.61
CA PHE A 73 -1.56 1.83 -8.39
C PHE A 73 -0.90 3.22 -8.62
N MET A 74 -0.10 3.37 -9.67
CA MET A 74 0.55 4.64 -10.01
C MET A 74 -0.35 5.60 -10.81
N GLU A 75 -1.45 5.11 -11.38
CA GLU A 75 -2.39 5.89 -12.19
C GLU A 75 -3.55 6.45 -11.37
N VAL A 76 -3.71 5.99 -10.13
CA VAL A 76 -4.78 6.43 -9.24
C VAL A 76 -4.53 7.88 -8.79
N PRO A 77 -5.55 8.77 -8.82
CA PRO A 77 -5.40 10.15 -8.39
C PRO A 77 -4.91 10.27 -6.93
N THR A 78 -4.11 11.31 -6.65
CA THR A 78 -3.52 11.54 -5.32
C THR A 78 -4.55 11.55 -4.20
N GLN A 79 -5.72 12.18 -4.39
CA GLN A 79 -6.77 12.20 -3.37
C GLN A 79 -7.24 10.79 -3.00
N VAL A 80 -7.45 9.93 -4.01
CA VAL A 80 -7.85 8.53 -3.79
C VAL A 80 -6.75 7.76 -3.04
N HIS A 81 -5.48 8.00 -3.37
CA HIS A 81 -4.34 7.45 -2.61
C HIS A 81 -4.38 7.88 -1.14
N VAL A 82 -4.57 9.17 -0.87
CA VAL A 82 -4.67 9.70 0.50
C VAL A 82 -5.83 9.03 1.26
N ASP A 83 -6.99 8.88 0.63
CA ASP A 83 -8.14 8.21 1.23
C ASP A 83 -7.85 6.73 1.55
N ILE A 84 -7.16 6.03 0.64
CA ILE A 84 -6.72 4.64 0.84
C ILE A 84 -5.82 4.54 2.07
N TRP A 85 -4.80 5.39 2.19
CA TRP A 85 -3.85 5.35 3.29
C TRP A 85 -4.44 5.82 4.61
N SER A 86 -5.30 6.84 4.60
CA SER A 86 -5.99 7.31 5.81
C SER A 86 -6.88 6.22 6.43
N ASN A 87 -7.47 5.36 5.60
CA ASN A 87 -8.30 4.25 6.05
C ASN A 87 -7.50 2.98 6.41
N ALA A 88 -6.28 2.81 5.88
CA ALA A 88 -5.51 1.59 6.03
C ALA A 88 -5.25 1.21 7.48
N LYS A 89 -4.90 2.17 8.35
CA LYS A 89 -4.68 1.94 9.78
C LYS A 89 -5.91 1.37 10.50
N HIS A 90 -7.11 1.83 10.12
CA HIS A 90 -8.37 1.35 10.71
C HIS A 90 -8.69 -0.08 10.28
N LEU A 91 -8.44 -0.40 9.01
CA LEU A 91 -8.60 -1.76 8.48
C LEU A 91 -7.57 -2.73 9.07
N ALA A 92 -6.40 -2.24 9.48
CA ALA A 92 -5.35 -3.05 10.08
C ALA A 92 -5.55 -3.29 11.60
N LEU A 93 -6.37 -2.50 12.29
CA LEU A 93 -6.60 -2.63 13.76
C LEU A 93 -7.01 -4.04 14.23
N PRO A 94 -7.86 -4.80 13.50
CA PRO A 94 -8.20 -6.17 13.89
C PRO A 94 -7.01 -7.14 13.96
N PHE A 95 -5.92 -6.83 13.26
CA PHE A 95 -4.67 -7.61 13.28
C PHE A 95 -3.72 -7.20 14.42
N GLY A 96 -4.09 -6.19 15.20
CA GLY A 96 -3.33 -5.69 16.33
C GLY A 96 -2.82 -4.26 16.16
N ARG A 97 -2.68 -3.55 17.29
CA ARG A 97 -2.25 -2.13 17.29
C ARG A 97 -0.86 -1.92 16.67
N TYR A 98 0.06 -2.86 16.89
CA TYR A 98 1.40 -2.75 16.34
C TYR A 98 1.40 -2.93 14.80
N ALA A 99 0.65 -3.90 14.28
CA ALA A 99 0.45 -4.07 12.84
C ALA A 99 -0.19 -2.81 12.23
N ALA A 100 -1.22 -2.25 12.86
CA ALA A 100 -1.87 -1.02 12.42
C ALA A 100 -0.92 0.19 12.41
N LEU A 101 -0.02 0.30 13.41
CA LEU A 101 1.04 1.30 13.43
C LEU A 101 1.99 1.13 12.24
N LEU A 102 2.46 -0.09 11.97
CA LEU A 102 3.36 -0.36 10.85
C LEU A 102 2.69 -0.03 9.50
N VAL A 103 1.41 -0.36 9.33
CA VAL A 103 0.61 0.00 8.14
C VAL A 103 0.49 1.52 8.00
N SER A 104 0.24 2.24 9.08
CA SER A 104 0.22 3.72 9.07
C SER A 104 1.57 4.31 8.64
N LEU A 105 2.66 3.81 9.23
CA LEU A 105 4.02 4.24 8.90
C LEU A 105 4.42 3.89 7.46
N HIS A 106 3.86 2.83 6.88
CA HIS A 106 4.08 2.50 5.47
C HIS A 106 3.54 3.61 4.56
N GLY A 107 2.29 4.01 4.73
CA GLY A 107 1.67 5.08 3.93
C GLY A 107 2.38 6.42 4.08
N THR A 108 2.68 6.86 5.29
CA THR A 108 3.42 8.12 5.54
C THR A 108 4.83 8.06 4.97
N GLY A 109 5.53 6.94 5.17
CA GLY A 109 6.90 6.75 4.67
C GLY A 109 7.00 6.80 3.14
N LEU A 110 5.97 6.38 2.40
CA LEU A 110 5.92 6.53 0.95
C LEU A 110 5.92 8.01 0.54
N TYR A 111 5.10 8.84 1.16
CA TYR A 111 5.04 10.27 0.86
C TYR A 111 6.27 11.05 1.32
N GLU A 112 6.88 10.66 2.42
CA GLU A 112 8.13 11.26 2.90
C GLU A 112 9.32 10.90 2.00
N ARG A 113 9.38 9.65 1.52
CA ARG A 113 10.46 9.17 0.67
C ARG A 113 10.32 9.63 -0.79
N PHE A 114 9.11 9.57 -1.33
CA PHE A 114 8.82 9.92 -2.72
C PHE A 114 8.08 11.26 -2.79
N ARG A 115 8.82 12.35 -2.75
CA ARG A 115 8.31 13.72 -2.65
C ARG A 115 7.79 14.31 -3.97
N SER A 116 7.54 13.50 -4.99
CA SER A 116 7.01 13.96 -6.28
C SER A 116 5.67 14.71 -6.16
N TRP A 117 4.88 14.44 -5.12
CA TRP A 117 3.64 15.13 -4.81
C TRP A 117 3.82 16.64 -4.56
N GLN A 118 5.03 17.08 -4.16
CA GLN A 118 5.35 18.50 -3.96
C GLN A 118 5.30 19.30 -5.28
N ASN A 119 5.36 18.62 -6.42
CA ASN A 119 5.22 19.22 -7.75
C ASN A 119 3.82 19.02 -8.35
N SER A 120 2.89 18.46 -7.59
CA SER A 120 1.50 18.24 -7.97
C SER A 120 0.65 19.52 -7.80
N PRO A 121 -0.58 19.56 -8.34
CA PRO A 121 -1.51 20.67 -8.09
C PRO A 121 -1.68 20.95 -6.61
N GLN A 122 -1.97 22.20 -6.24
CA GLN A 122 -2.06 22.69 -4.86
C GLN A 122 -3.00 21.82 -4.00
N SER A 123 -4.16 21.45 -4.52
CA SER A 123 -5.13 20.60 -3.81
C SER A 123 -4.56 19.22 -3.45
N SER A 124 -3.71 18.65 -4.31
CA SER A 124 -3.03 17.38 -4.02
C SER A 124 -1.96 17.54 -2.94
N GLN A 125 -1.24 18.67 -2.94
CA GLN A 125 -0.25 18.96 -1.90
C GLN A 125 -0.92 19.14 -0.54
N GLU A 126 -2.02 19.86 -0.49
CA GLU A 126 -2.81 20.08 0.73
C GLU A 126 -3.33 18.74 1.29
N ALA A 127 -3.88 17.88 0.45
CA ALA A 127 -4.37 16.56 0.86
C ALA A 127 -3.26 15.69 1.45
N VAL A 128 -2.06 15.68 0.85
CA VAL A 128 -0.92 14.92 1.38
C VAL A 128 -0.41 15.54 2.70
N GLN A 129 -0.34 16.86 2.79
CA GLN A 129 0.08 17.55 4.04
C GLN A 129 -0.88 17.25 5.20
N GLU A 130 -2.18 17.28 4.95
CA GLU A 130 -3.21 16.92 5.93
C GLU A 130 -3.08 15.45 6.37
N PHE A 131 -2.85 14.54 5.42
CA PHE A 131 -2.60 13.13 5.73
C PHE A 131 -1.36 12.93 6.60
N LEU A 132 -0.25 13.61 6.30
CA LEU A 132 0.99 13.49 7.06
C LEU A 132 0.90 14.09 8.48
N ALA A 133 -0.10 14.93 8.74
CA ALA A 133 -0.34 15.55 10.05
C ALA A 133 -1.23 14.70 10.98
N GLN A 134 -1.81 13.59 10.52
CA GLN A 134 -2.69 12.67 11.26
C GLN A 134 -1.90 11.62 12.06
#